data_9781c5d639bfcb20779186989700e7db
#
_entry.id   9781c5d639bfcb20779186989700e7db
#
_cell.length_a   1.000
_cell.length_b   1.000
_cell.length_c   1.000
_cell.angle_alpha   90.00
_cell.angle_beta   90.00
_cell.angle_gamma   90.00
#
_symmetry.space_group_name_H-M   'P 1'
#
loop_
_entity.id
_entity.type
_entity.pdbx_description
1 polymer ?
#
loop_
_entity_poly.entity_id
_entity_poly.type
_entity_poly.pdbx_seq_one_letter_code
_entity_poly.pdbx_strand_id
1 'polypeptide(L)'
;SIVTNCIDGLVEPDIYGVYVPSLAESWTANDDETVWTFKIRQGIKWVDHTGADTGMEVTAQDFVDGIRYIGDPLNDAYSLRVVRNLIEGLYDYYWTLDDIDSGEVADKTREEVLASFDDTVGVKAIDEYTVEYTLTSSAPYFLSLIESSMLLLPIEYDYAIELGEDFGVDNEHMLYCGAYYISAFERDKAITLTKNPLYWDKNNVTVETVEYQMIPEGTTSLEMFKRGELDDATVEAEEYLSMKGTEWEGKLIPTERSLSTNYLWLDFSGANPEFNTFVQSENFRKALQYSLNREAIASLRDPVDPQRVLRATINAEGAIYDGNGVDYTDYAPLKAVKDTDYNKPELARQYMEAAVAELCDENGNIKGIEAGKVDYLPVGTFEVDAKLPVTVIYVGTDDENEIVMAQLMKTMVEEAIGTDLIDFQIVCFSGWTYGTVADPYNYDIYFDSLSTGYADPSGILTRMTTDGAENVGGYDVPEYDALIDQALNAATFEERLEKFAEAEAYLCNGAYVIPFISSLRGYYMTNCMPFTSPLTLYGNSKFKGALVMDNPLTYSEYQTLDAAYEIARTDALKNTD
;
A
#
# COMPACT_ATOMS: atom_id res chain seq x y z
N SER A 1 -11.77 -4.46 4.17
CA SER A 1 -11.84 -5.15 5.47
C SER A 1 -13.22 -5.76 5.78
N ILE A 2 -14.36 -5.22 5.30
CA ILE A 2 -15.68 -5.83 5.53
C ILE A 2 -15.76 -7.18 4.82
N VAL A 3 -15.45 -7.23 3.53
CA VAL A 3 -15.53 -8.45 2.71
C VAL A 3 -14.68 -9.57 3.29
N THR A 4 -13.45 -9.29 3.73
CA THR A 4 -12.53 -10.30 4.29
C THR A 4 -12.93 -10.88 5.64
N ASN A 5 -13.94 -10.29 6.31
CA ASN A 5 -14.61 -10.89 7.47
C ASN A 5 -15.78 -11.79 7.06
N CYS A 6 -16.30 -11.60 5.84
CA CYS A 6 -17.50 -12.27 5.35
C CYS A 6 -17.21 -13.38 4.35
N ILE A 7 -16.06 -13.31 3.68
CA ILE A 7 -15.56 -14.32 2.74
C ILE A 7 -14.11 -14.63 3.12
N ASP A 8 -13.83 -15.87 3.48
CA ASP A 8 -12.46 -16.29 3.77
C ASP A 8 -11.70 -16.63 2.47
N GLY A 9 -10.38 -16.42 2.49
CA GLY A 9 -9.46 -16.89 1.46
C GLY A 9 -8.88 -18.27 1.75
N LEU A 10 -7.94 -18.71 0.91
CA LEU A 10 -7.25 -19.98 1.06
C LEU A 10 -6.43 -20.04 2.36
N VAL A 11 -5.73 -18.96 2.67
CA VAL A 11 -4.89 -18.81 3.86
C VAL A 11 -5.28 -17.55 4.63
N GLU A 12 -4.87 -17.48 5.89
CA GLU A 12 -4.98 -16.28 6.70
C GLU A 12 -3.71 -16.12 7.55
N PRO A 13 -3.32 -14.91 7.97
CA PRO A 13 -2.26 -14.75 8.96
C PRO A 13 -2.80 -15.12 10.35
N ASP A 14 -1.93 -15.58 11.22
CA ASP A 14 -2.19 -15.65 12.65
C ASP A 14 -1.98 -14.28 13.33
N ILE A 15 -2.04 -14.25 14.66
CA ILE A 15 -1.82 -13.01 15.42
C ILE A 15 -0.40 -12.43 15.27
N TYR A 16 0.55 -13.17 14.72
CA TYR A 16 1.95 -12.75 14.48
C TYR A 16 2.23 -12.42 13.02
N GLY A 17 1.28 -12.65 12.12
CA GLY A 17 1.45 -12.47 10.68
C GLY A 17 2.02 -13.69 9.95
N VAL A 18 2.09 -14.86 10.62
CA VAL A 18 2.47 -16.13 10.00
C VAL A 18 1.25 -16.72 9.27
N TYR A 19 1.40 -17.14 8.03
CA TYR A 19 0.31 -17.73 7.24
C TYR A 19 -0.06 -19.11 7.75
N VAL A 20 -1.33 -19.28 8.05
CA VAL A 20 -1.94 -20.51 8.57
C VAL A 20 -3.11 -20.94 7.69
N PRO A 21 -3.51 -22.24 7.76
CA PRO A 21 -4.67 -22.75 7.04
C PRO A 21 -5.97 -22.00 7.36
N SER A 22 -6.67 -21.54 6.28
CA SER A 22 -8.03 -21.00 6.36
C SER A 22 -9.00 -21.92 5.60
N LEU A 23 -9.55 -21.51 4.44
CA LEU A 23 -10.37 -22.44 3.63
C LEU A 23 -9.52 -23.58 3.05
N ALA A 24 -8.23 -23.40 2.81
CA ALA A 24 -7.33 -24.51 2.55
C ALA A 24 -6.88 -25.17 3.85
N GLU A 25 -6.89 -26.51 3.90
CA GLU A 25 -6.32 -27.29 5.02
C GLU A 25 -4.78 -27.35 4.96
N SER A 26 -4.23 -27.31 3.73
CA SER A 26 -2.81 -27.37 3.46
C SER A 26 -2.51 -26.89 2.04
N TRP A 27 -1.26 -26.57 1.79
CA TRP A 27 -0.74 -26.23 0.47
C TRP A 27 0.65 -26.77 0.25
N THR A 28 1.08 -26.80 -1.01
CA THR A 28 2.42 -27.13 -1.45
C THR A 28 2.79 -26.27 -2.64
N ALA A 29 4.07 -25.92 -2.76
CA ALA A 29 4.65 -25.35 -3.97
C ALA A 29 5.64 -26.33 -4.60
N ASN A 30 5.89 -26.20 -5.91
CA ASN A 30 7.02 -26.88 -6.56
C ASN A 30 8.34 -26.18 -6.21
N ASP A 31 9.48 -26.78 -6.62
CA ASP A 31 10.81 -26.29 -6.21
C ASP A 31 11.13 -24.86 -6.66
N ASP A 32 10.51 -24.36 -7.72
CA ASP A 32 10.69 -23.02 -8.27
C ASP A 32 9.52 -22.06 -7.97
N GLU A 33 8.58 -22.50 -7.11
CA GLU A 33 7.45 -21.70 -6.63
C GLU A 33 6.58 -21.07 -7.75
N THR A 34 6.54 -21.77 -8.88
CA THR A 34 5.69 -21.41 -10.03
C THR A 34 4.37 -22.17 -10.06
N VAL A 35 4.24 -23.27 -9.30
CA VAL A 35 3.00 -24.06 -9.19
C VAL A 35 2.65 -24.24 -7.73
N TRP A 36 1.48 -23.76 -7.35
CA TRP A 36 0.94 -23.81 -5.99
C TRP A 36 -0.34 -24.62 -5.95
N THR A 37 -0.39 -25.63 -5.10
CA THR A 37 -1.54 -26.54 -4.94
C THR A 37 -2.12 -26.43 -3.54
N PHE A 38 -3.42 -26.16 -3.44
CA PHE A 38 -4.16 -25.99 -2.18
C PHE A 38 -5.23 -27.06 -2.04
N LYS A 39 -5.33 -27.66 -0.85
CA LYS A 39 -6.42 -28.57 -0.48
C LYS A 39 -7.48 -27.84 0.31
N ILE A 40 -8.69 -27.76 -0.24
CA ILE A 40 -9.82 -27.07 0.35
C ILE A 40 -10.49 -27.93 1.43
N ARG A 41 -10.92 -27.31 2.53
CA ARG A 41 -11.73 -27.96 3.57
C ARG A 41 -13.07 -28.40 2.99
N GLN A 42 -13.49 -29.62 3.33
CA GLN A 42 -14.81 -30.12 2.95
C GLN A 42 -15.88 -29.62 3.93
N GLY A 43 -17.10 -29.44 3.44
CA GLY A 43 -18.26 -29.08 4.26
C GLY A 43 -18.39 -27.59 4.58
N ILE A 44 -17.61 -26.72 3.94
CA ILE A 44 -17.75 -25.27 4.06
C ILE A 44 -19.01 -24.83 3.30
N LYS A 45 -19.90 -24.13 3.99
CA LYS A 45 -21.19 -23.71 3.42
C LYS A 45 -21.18 -22.24 2.99
N TRP A 46 -21.80 -22.00 1.84
CA TRP A 46 -22.27 -20.68 1.50
C TRP A 46 -23.54 -20.38 2.30
N VAL A 47 -23.60 -19.24 2.97
CA VAL A 47 -24.79 -18.74 3.67
C VAL A 47 -25.26 -17.44 3.03
N ASP A 48 -26.56 -17.16 3.16
CA ASP A 48 -27.18 -15.92 2.70
C ASP A 48 -27.08 -14.80 3.76
N HIS A 49 -27.62 -13.63 3.46
CA HIS A 49 -27.66 -12.45 4.34
C HIS A 49 -28.43 -12.66 5.67
N THR A 50 -29.12 -13.78 5.84
CA THR A 50 -29.79 -14.18 7.11
C THR A 50 -28.96 -15.18 7.90
N GLY A 51 -27.82 -15.64 7.36
CA GLY A 51 -26.99 -16.71 7.92
C GLY A 51 -27.55 -18.11 7.68
N ALA A 52 -28.55 -18.26 6.80
CA ALA A 52 -29.12 -19.54 6.47
C ALA A 52 -28.26 -20.31 5.45
N ASP A 53 -28.24 -21.65 5.58
CA ASP A 53 -27.58 -22.56 4.64
C ASP A 53 -28.26 -22.49 3.26
N THR A 54 -27.53 -22.11 2.23
CA THR A 54 -28.04 -22.08 0.85
C THR A 54 -28.12 -23.47 0.20
N GLY A 55 -27.51 -24.47 0.84
CA GLY A 55 -27.35 -25.81 0.28
C GLY A 55 -26.11 -25.96 -0.61
N MET A 56 -25.41 -24.85 -0.92
CA MET A 56 -24.15 -24.83 -1.70
C MET A 56 -22.95 -24.98 -0.78
N GLU A 57 -21.89 -25.60 -1.28
CA GLU A 57 -20.64 -25.85 -0.57
C GLU A 57 -19.48 -25.21 -1.31
N VAL A 58 -18.55 -24.58 -0.58
CA VAL A 58 -17.34 -24.03 -1.17
C VAL A 58 -16.44 -25.17 -1.65
N THR A 59 -16.05 -25.12 -2.90
CA THR A 59 -15.24 -26.12 -3.59
C THR A 59 -14.01 -25.47 -4.25
N ALA A 60 -13.14 -26.27 -4.85
CA ALA A 60 -12.02 -25.77 -5.65
C ALA A 60 -12.49 -24.96 -6.87
N GLN A 61 -13.68 -25.29 -7.39
CA GLN A 61 -14.23 -24.59 -8.53
C GLN A 61 -14.55 -23.12 -8.24
N ASP A 62 -15.00 -22.79 -7.01
CA ASP A 62 -15.32 -21.40 -6.64
C ASP A 62 -14.07 -20.48 -6.71
N PHE A 63 -12.87 -21.03 -6.46
CA PHE A 63 -11.61 -20.28 -6.63
C PHE A 63 -11.23 -20.11 -8.09
N VAL A 64 -11.47 -21.12 -8.94
CA VAL A 64 -11.29 -21.01 -10.40
C VAL A 64 -12.25 -19.97 -10.96
N ASP A 65 -13.50 -20.01 -10.50
CA ASP A 65 -14.57 -19.11 -10.93
C ASP A 65 -14.35 -17.67 -10.45
N GLY A 66 -13.71 -17.48 -9.30
CA GLY A 66 -13.24 -16.17 -8.85
C GLY A 66 -12.28 -15.54 -9.87
N ILE A 67 -11.28 -16.29 -10.34
CA ILE A 67 -10.33 -15.82 -11.37
C ILE A 67 -11.03 -15.60 -12.71
N ARG A 68 -11.98 -16.48 -13.08
CA ARG A 68 -12.79 -16.33 -14.29
C ARG A 68 -13.61 -15.03 -14.26
N TYR A 69 -14.23 -14.74 -13.12
CA TYR A 69 -15.04 -13.54 -12.93
C TYR A 69 -14.21 -12.25 -13.07
N ILE A 70 -13.08 -12.16 -12.36
CA ILE A 70 -12.21 -10.97 -12.43
C ILE A 70 -11.45 -10.85 -13.76
N GLY A 71 -11.24 -11.97 -14.47
CA GLY A 71 -10.61 -12.03 -15.78
C GLY A 71 -11.47 -11.50 -16.92
N ASP A 72 -12.75 -11.25 -16.67
CA ASP A 72 -13.66 -10.63 -17.63
C ASP A 72 -13.65 -9.10 -17.45
N PRO A 73 -13.19 -8.31 -18.46
CA PRO A 73 -13.14 -6.84 -18.38
C PRO A 73 -14.49 -6.18 -18.05
N LEU A 74 -15.60 -6.77 -18.42
CA LEU A 74 -16.93 -6.22 -18.15
C LEU A 74 -17.30 -6.21 -16.67
N ASN A 75 -16.59 -6.99 -15.83
CA ASN A 75 -16.79 -7.00 -14.38
C ASN A 75 -15.98 -5.94 -13.64
N ASP A 76 -15.15 -5.15 -14.36
CA ASP A 76 -14.39 -3.97 -13.87
C ASP A 76 -13.67 -4.20 -12.53
N ALA A 77 -12.94 -5.32 -12.43
CA ALA A 77 -12.25 -5.70 -11.21
C ALA A 77 -11.06 -4.76 -10.93
N TYR A 78 -11.18 -3.95 -9.87
CA TYR A 78 -10.17 -2.98 -9.46
C TYR A 78 -8.83 -3.65 -9.12
N SER A 79 -7.71 -3.03 -9.51
CA SER A 79 -6.35 -3.49 -9.20
C SER A 79 -5.97 -4.89 -9.69
N LEU A 80 -6.64 -5.40 -10.73
CA LEU A 80 -6.38 -6.72 -11.32
C LEU A 80 -4.94 -6.91 -11.82
N ARG A 81 -4.19 -5.86 -12.10
CA ARG A 81 -2.90 -5.90 -12.82
C ARG A 81 -1.91 -6.91 -12.23
N VAL A 82 -1.74 -6.97 -10.91
CA VAL A 82 -0.77 -7.89 -10.26
C VAL A 82 -1.18 -9.35 -10.50
N VAL A 83 -2.43 -9.69 -10.23
CA VAL A 83 -2.96 -11.06 -10.40
C VAL A 83 -2.95 -11.46 -11.87
N ARG A 84 -3.39 -10.56 -12.77
CA ARG A 84 -3.44 -10.79 -14.21
C ARG A 84 -2.07 -11.08 -14.82
N ASN A 85 -1.03 -10.39 -14.38
CA ASN A 85 0.31 -10.56 -14.92
C ASN A 85 1.02 -11.77 -14.30
N LEU A 86 0.60 -12.22 -13.12
CA LEU A 86 1.22 -13.32 -12.39
C LEU A 86 0.63 -14.69 -12.74
N ILE A 87 -0.70 -14.81 -12.91
CA ILE A 87 -1.33 -16.09 -13.29
C ILE A 87 -1.12 -16.35 -14.77
N GLU A 88 -0.59 -17.53 -15.13
CA GLU A 88 -0.33 -17.93 -16.51
C GLU A 88 -1.58 -17.77 -17.38
N GLY A 89 -1.44 -17.16 -18.56
CA GLY A 89 -2.51 -16.99 -19.56
C GLY A 89 -3.59 -15.96 -19.22
N LEU A 90 -3.68 -15.48 -17.97
CA LEU A 90 -4.74 -14.53 -17.58
C LEU A 90 -4.57 -13.16 -18.26
N TYR A 91 -3.33 -12.74 -18.51
CA TYR A 91 -3.03 -11.50 -19.23
C TYR A 91 -3.60 -11.53 -20.66
N ASP A 92 -3.30 -12.57 -21.42
CA ASP A 92 -3.77 -12.72 -22.80
C ASP A 92 -5.28 -12.93 -22.86
N TYR A 93 -5.84 -13.66 -21.90
CA TYR A 93 -7.29 -13.88 -21.77
C TYR A 93 -8.02 -12.55 -21.58
N TYR A 94 -7.60 -11.74 -20.62
CA TYR A 94 -8.19 -10.43 -20.29
C TYR A 94 -8.14 -9.49 -21.50
N TRP A 95 -6.95 -9.25 -22.05
CA TRP A 95 -6.78 -8.29 -23.14
C TRP A 95 -7.45 -8.74 -24.45
N THR A 96 -7.52 -10.06 -24.71
CA THR A 96 -8.29 -10.56 -25.88
C THR A 96 -9.78 -10.24 -25.73
N LEU A 97 -10.35 -10.36 -24.53
CA LEU A 97 -11.74 -9.95 -24.27
C LEU A 97 -11.93 -8.45 -24.42
N ASP A 98 -11.04 -7.65 -23.86
CA ASP A 98 -11.06 -6.18 -23.93
C ASP A 98 -10.97 -5.67 -25.38
N ASP A 99 -10.05 -6.23 -26.17
CA ASP A 99 -9.90 -5.93 -27.61
C ASP A 99 -11.16 -6.30 -28.42
N ILE A 100 -11.84 -7.41 -28.08
CA ILE A 100 -13.12 -7.79 -28.70
C ILE A 100 -14.21 -6.79 -28.32
N ASP A 101 -14.31 -6.43 -27.06
CA ASP A 101 -15.33 -5.52 -26.54
C ASP A 101 -15.15 -4.08 -27.08
N SER A 102 -13.90 -3.65 -27.29
CA SER A 102 -13.56 -2.38 -27.96
C SER A 102 -13.70 -2.41 -29.48
N GLY A 103 -13.82 -3.60 -30.08
CA GLY A 103 -13.94 -3.79 -31.53
C GLY A 103 -12.59 -3.78 -32.27
N GLU A 104 -11.47 -3.93 -31.58
CA GLU A 104 -10.13 -3.94 -32.18
C GLU A 104 -9.76 -5.30 -32.78
N VAL A 105 -10.34 -6.41 -32.30
CA VAL A 105 -10.13 -7.77 -32.78
C VAL A 105 -11.43 -8.36 -33.33
N ALA A 106 -11.36 -9.02 -34.48
CA ALA A 106 -12.53 -9.53 -35.20
C ALA A 106 -12.43 -11.03 -35.58
N ASP A 107 -11.34 -11.70 -35.27
CA ASP A 107 -11.09 -13.09 -35.70
C ASP A 107 -11.51 -14.15 -34.67
N LYS A 108 -11.91 -13.72 -33.46
CA LYS A 108 -12.50 -14.55 -32.40
C LYS A 108 -13.77 -13.92 -31.87
N THR A 109 -14.69 -14.73 -31.38
CA THR A 109 -15.86 -14.24 -30.65
C THR A 109 -15.59 -14.24 -29.16
N ARG A 110 -16.30 -13.39 -28.41
CA ARG A 110 -16.24 -13.36 -26.96
C ARG A 110 -16.55 -14.73 -26.34
N GLU A 111 -17.59 -15.43 -26.85
CA GLU A 111 -17.95 -16.76 -26.39
C GLU A 111 -16.83 -17.80 -26.59
N GLU A 112 -16.10 -17.72 -27.70
CA GLU A 112 -14.96 -18.62 -27.95
C GLU A 112 -13.81 -18.37 -26.91
N VAL A 113 -13.54 -17.11 -26.57
CA VAL A 113 -12.53 -16.77 -25.58
C VAL A 113 -12.97 -17.19 -24.18
N LEU A 114 -14.20 -16.87 -23.76
CA LEU A 114 -14.76 -17.30 -22.48
C LEU A 114 -14.71 -18.82 -22.30
N ALA A 115 -15.05 -19.59 -23.37
CA ALA A 115 -15.01 -21.05 -23.36
C ALA A 115 -13.59 -21.62 -23.29
N SER A 116 -12.55 -20.85 -23.65
CA SER A 116 -11.15 -21.29 -23.61
C SER A 116 -10.48 -21.14 -22.24
N PHE A 117 -11.15 -20.56 -21.25
CA PHE A 117 -10.57 -20.24 -19.93
C PHE A 117 -9.88 -21.45 -19.29
N ASP A 118 -10.55 -22.58 -19.19
CA ASP A 118 -10.03 -23.79 -18.53
C ASP A 118 -8.81 -24.39 -19.24
N ASP A 119 -8.66 -24.11 -20.54
CA ASP A 119 -7.53 -24.58 -21.33
C ASP A 119 -6.33 -23.62 -21.33
N THR A 120 -6.59 -22.31 -21.11
CA THR A 120 -5.59 -21.25 -21.34
C THR A 120 -5.11 -20.56 -20.08
N VAL A 121 -5.93 -20.54 -19.00
CA VAL A 121 -5.59 -19.83 -17.75
C VAL A 121 -5.04 -20.82 -16.71
N GLY A 122 -3.99 -20.41 -16.04
CA GLY A 122 -3.23 -21.21 -15.07
C GLY A 122 -3.90 -21.35 -13.70
N VAL A 123 -5.22 -21.49 -13.62
CA VAL A 123 -5.94 -21.86 -12.41
C VAL A 123 -6.89 -23.01 -12.70
N LYS A 124 -6.83 -24.09 -11.90
CA LYS A 124 -7.57 -25.34 -12.19
C LYS A 124 -8.09 -26.02 -10.93
N ALA A 125 -9.32 -26.47 -10.95
CA ALA A 125 -9.81 -27.47 -10.01
C ALA A 125 -9.33 -28.86 -10.45
N ILE A 126 -8.31 -29.39 -9.76
CA ILE A 126 -7.75 -30.71 -10.04
C ILE A 126 -8.72 -31.81 -9.64
N ASP A 127 -9.42 -31.59 -8.56
CA ASP A 127 -10.59 -32.34 -8.08
C ASP A 127 -11.52 -31.40 -7.30
N GLU A 128 -12.62 -31.92 -6.75
CA GLU A 128 -13.65 -31.13 -6.06
C GLU A 128 -13.09 -30.24 -4.93
N TYR A 129 -11.96 -30.63 -4.31
CA TYR A 129 -11.37 -29.95 -3.16
C TYR A 129 -9.86 -29.67 -3.33
N THR A 130 -9.36 -29.65 -4.57
CA THR A 130 -7.96 -29.33 -4.84
C THR A 130 -7.87 -28.29 -5.96
N VAL A 131 -7.41 -27.08 -5.64
CA VAL A 131 -7.14 -26.02 -6.61
C VAL A 131 -5.63 -25.87 -6.82
N GLU A 132 -5.24 -25.69 -8.08
CA GLU A 132 -3.85 -25.46 -8.50
C GLU A 132 -3.74 -24.14 -9.26
N TYR A 133 -2.71 -23.37 -8.92
CA TYR A 133 -2.32 -22.15 -9.61
C TYR A 133 -0.97 -22.36 -10.30
N THR A 134 -0.89 -22.05 -11.59
CA THR A 134 0.35 -21.95 -12.36
C THR A 134 0.66 -20.48 -12.61
N LEU A 135 1.87 -20.07 -12.25
CA LEU A 135 2.33 -18.69 -12.29
C LEU A 135 3.31 -18.49 -13.44
N THR A 136 3.39 -17.27 -13.94
CA THR A 136 4.31 -16.87 -15.03
C THR A 136 5.77 -16.82 -14.58
N SER A 137 6.02 -16.68 -13.27
CA SER A 137 7.36 -16.61 -12.66
C SER A 137 7.32 -17.09 -11.21
N SER A 138 8.49 -17.35 -10.62
CA SER A 138 8.64 -17.66 -9.20
C SER A 138 8.02 -16.58 -8.32
N ALA A 139 7.17 -16.98 -7.37
CA ALA A 139 6.49 -16.08 -6.45
C ALA A 139 6.53 -16.62 -5.01
N PRO A 140 7.66 -16.50 -4.31
CA PRO A 140 7.79 -16.91 -2.90
C PRO A 140 6.83 -16.15 -1.97
N TYR A 141 6.34 -15.02 -2.43
CA TYR A 141 5.35 -14.16 -1.75
C TYR A 141 3.89 -14.51 -2.05
N PHE A 142 3.60 -15.59 -2.78
CA PHE A 142 2.24 -15.88 -3.27
C PHE A 142 1.21 -16.02 -2.16
N LEU A 143 1.58 -16.57 -0.98
CA LEU A 143 0.68 -16.65 0.18
C LEU A 143 0.28 -15.26 0.67
N SER A 144 1.20 -14.30 0.69
CA SER A 144 0.89 -12.92 1.09
C SER A 144 -0.03 -12.23 0.07
N LEU A 145 0.14 -12.54 -1.20
CA LEU A 145 -0.73 -12.02 -2.25
C LEU A 145 -2.14 -12.62 -2.16
N ILE A 146 -2.27 -13.91 -1.87
CA ILE A 146 -3.56 -14.58 -1.65
C ILE A 146 -4.29 -13.96 -0.45
N GLU A 147 -3.59 -13.67 0.64
CA GLU A 147 -4.19 -13.06 1.83
C GLU A 147 -4.60 -11.61 1.57
N SER A 148 -3.72 -10.82 0.96
CA SER A 148 -3.93 -9.39 0.78
C SER A 148 -4.92 -9.05 -0.33
N SER A 149 -4.99 -9.90 -1.37
CA SER A 149 -5.80 -9.62 -2.55
C SER A 149 -7.21 -10.19 -2.44
N MET A 150 -8.20 -9.32 -2.32
CA MET A 150 -9.61 -9.72 -2.41
C MET A 150 -9.98 -10.33 -3.78
N LEU A 151 -9.12 -10.19 -4.80
CA LEU A 151 -9.32 -10.78 -6.12
C LEU A 151 -9.12 -12.30 -6.16
N LEU A 152 -8.52 -12.88 -5.12
CA LEU A 152 -8.25 -14.32 -4.99
C LEU A 152 -9.23 -15.02 -4.03
N LEU A 153 -10.34 -14.35 -3.68
CA LEU A 153 -11.42 -14.95 -2.91
C LEU A 153 -12.30 -15.86 -3.78
N PRO A 154 -12.95 -16.88 -3.19
CA PRO A 154 -13.87 -17.73 -3.92
C PRO A 154 -15.16 -16.97 -4.27
N ILE A 155 -15.77 -17.32 -5.39
CA ILE A 155 -17.07 -16.79 -5.85
C ILE A 155 -17.94 -17.98 -6.27
N GLU A 156 -19.19 -18.00 -5.83
CA GLU A 156 -20.21 -18.87 -6.40
C GLU A 156 -20.68 -18.25 -7.73
N TYR A 157 -20.13 -18.78 -8.84
CA TYR A 157 -20.20 -18.13 -10.15
C TYR A 157 -21.61 -18.10 -10.73
N ASP A 158 -22.36 -19.18 -10.62
CA ASP A 158 -23.71 -19.24 -11.16
C ASP A 158 -24.62 -18.21 -10.48
N TYR A 159 -24.47 -18.02 -9.17
CA TYR A 159 -25.18 -17.00 -8.40
C TYR A 159 -24.76 -15.58 -8.83
N ALA A 160 -23.46 -15.34 -9.02
CA ALA A 160 -22.96 -14.03 -9.46
C ALA A 160 -23.48 -13.68 -10.87
N ILE A 161 -23.49 -14.63 -11.81
CA ILE A 161 -23.97 -14.43 -13.18
C ILE A 161 -25.49 -14.25 -13.23
N GLU A 162 -26.26 -14.97 -12.38
CA GLU A 162 -27.72 -14.81 -12.29
C GLU A 162 -28.10 -13.39 -11.84
N LEU A 163 -27.33 -12.82 -10.89
CA LEU A 163 -27.54 -11.45 -10.40
C LEU A 163 -27.05 -10.38 -11.38
N GLY A 164 -25.99 -10.65 -12.15
CA GLY A 164 -25.42 -9.69 -13.07
C GLY A 164 -25.00 -8.39 -12.39
N GLU A 165 -25.53 -7.23 -12.79
CA GLU A 165 -25.20 -5.92 -12.24
C GLU A 165 -25.61 -5.74 -10.75
N ASP A 166 -26.50 -6.57 -10.24
CA ASP A 166 -26.94 -6.52 -8.85
C ASP A 166 -25.95 -7.26 -7.91
N PHE A 167 -25.02 -8.09 -8.43
CA PHE A 167 -24.05 -8.81 -7.60
C PHE A 167 -23.18 -7.84 -6.78
N GLY A 168 -23.19 -8.01 -5.47
CA GLY A 168 -22.38 -7.21 -4.54
C GLY A 168 -22.89 -5.80 -4.24
N VAL A 169 -24.05 -5.37 -4.74
CA VAL A 169 -24.59 -4.02 -4.51
C VAL A 169 -25.08 -3.80 -3.08
N ASP A 170 -25.47 -4.88 -2.40
CA ASP A 170 -25.90 -4.89 -1.00
C ASP A 170 -25.75 -6.29 -0.38
N ASN A 171 -26.19 -6.44 0.86
CA ASN A 171 -26.08 -7.70 1.60
C ASN A 171 -27.01 -8.82 1.13
N GLU A 172 -28.09 -8.52 0.41
CA GLU A 172 -29.03 -9.53 -0.13
C GLU A 172 -28.50 -10.14 -1.43
N HIS A 173 -27.56 -9.45 -2.09
CA HIS A 173 -26.99 -9.84 -3.38
C HIS A 173 -25.55 -10.35 -3.26
N MET A 174 -25.25 -10.98 -2.12
CA MET A 174 -23.97 -11.65 -1.83
C MET A 174 -24.19 -12.97 -1.10
N LEU A 175 -23.23 -13.87 -1.21
CA LEU A 175 -23.10 -15.06 -0.39
C LEU A 175 -21.85 -14.97 0.49
N TYR A 176 -21.85 -15.67 1.62
CA TYR A 176 -20.84 -15.57 2.65
C TYR A 176 -20.33 -16.94 3.09
N CYS A 177 -19.01 -17.07 3.28
CA CYS A 177 -18.39 -18.29 3.83
C CYS A 177 -17.38 -17.98 4.95
N GLY A 178 -17.21 -16.70 5.31
CA GLY A 178 -16.31 -16.24 6.36
C GLY A 178 -16.91 -16.29 7.77
N ALA A 179 -16.17 -15.69 8.71
CA ALA A 179 -16.54 -15.64 10.13
C ALA A 179 -17.87 -14.90 10.39
N TYR A 180 -18.22 -13.98 9.50
CA TYR A 180 -19.43 -13.16 9.58
C TYR A 180 -20.17 -13.16 8.24
N TYR A 181 -21.43 -12.72 8.30
CA TYR A 181 -22.21 -12.30 7.13
C TYR A 181 -22.77 -10.89 7.37
N ILE A 182 -23.05 -10.15 6.32
CA ILE A 182 -23.64 -8.82 6.41
C ILE A 182 -25.14 -8.99 6.64
N SER A 183 -25.59 -8.83 7.90
CA SER A 183 -27.01 -8.99 8.28
C SER A 183 -27.84 -7.74 8.02
N ALA A 184 -27.21 -6.55 7.93
CA ALA A 184 -27.87 -5.31 7.55
C ALA A 184 -26.89 -4.37 6.83
N PHE A 185 -27.40 -3.70 5.80
CA PHE A 185 -26.69 -2.72 5.01
C PHE A 185 -27.55 -1.48 4.79
N GLU A 186 -27.18 -0.38 5.48
CA GLU A 186 -27.79 0.93 5.27
C GLU A 186 -26.78 1.83 4.59
N ARG A 187 -26.95 2.04 3.26
CA ARG A 187 -26.01 2.82 2.45
C ARG A 187 -25.70 4.17 3.10
N ASP A 188 -24.42 4.54 3.15
CA ASP A 188 -23.89 5.79 3.70
C ASP A 188 -24.23 6.02 5.19
N LYS A 189 -24.66 5.00 5.92
CA LYS A 189 -25.05 5.12 7.31
C LYS A 189 -24.45 4.03 8.22
N ALA A 190 -24.73 2.76 7.96
CA ALA A 190 -24.29 1.68 8.82
C ALA A 190 -24.21 0.32 8.11
N ILE A 191 -23.31 -0.54 8.58
CA ILE A 191 -23.19 -1.93 8.15
C ILE A 191 -23.11 -2.80 9.40
N THR A 192 -23.93 -3.85 9.47
CA THR A 192 -23.92 -4.81 10.58
C THR A 192 -23.42 -6.16 10.10
N LEU A 193 -22.34 -6.65 10.71
CA LEU A 193 -21.87 -8.01 10.55
C LEU A 193 -22.37 -8.86 11.70
N THR A 194 -22.92 -10.02 11.41
CA THR A 194 -23.36 -11.00 12.39
C THR A 194 -22.57 -12.29 12.23
N LYS A 195 -22.17 -12.89 13.34
CA LYS A 195 -21.41 -14.14 13.36
C LYS A 195 -22.10 -15.23 12.55
N ASN A 196 -21.35 -15.85 11.65
CA ASN A 196 -21.83 -16.94 10.82
C ASN A 196 -22.00 -18.23 11.65
N PRO A 197 -23.23 -18.75 11.82
CA PRO A 197 -23.48 -19.94 12.66
C PRO A 197 -22.90 -21.22 12.06
N LEU A 198 -22.63 -21.23 10.74
CA LEU A 198 -22.09 -22.37 10.00
C LEU A 198 -20.58 -22.24 9.73
N TYR A 199 -19.94 -21.16 10.21
CA TYR A 199 -18.51 -20.96 10.02
C TYR A 199 -17.69 -22.13 10.57
N TRP A 200 -16.72 -22.59 9.81
CA TRP A 200 -15.91 -23.76 10.15
C TRP A 200 -15.14 -23.60 11.46
N ASP A 201 -14.64 -22.37 11.73
CA ASP A 201 -13.87 -22.05 12.94
C ASP A 201 -14.65 -21.14 13.91
N LYS A 202 -15.96 -21.32 13.99
CA LYS A 202 -16.87 -20.48 14.81
C LYS A 202 -16.53 -20.42 16.30
N ASN A 203 -15.75 -21.37 16.82
CA ASN A 203 -15.35 -21.38 18.23
C ASN A 203 -14.31 -20.28 18.53
N ASN A 204 -13.58 -19.82 17.53
CA ASN A 204 -12.62 -18.73 17.62
C ASN A 204 -13.22 -17.36 17.25
N VAL A 205 -14.51 -17.29 16.99
CA VAL A 205 -15.24 -16.03 16.80
C VAL A 205 -15.95 -15.68 18.10
N THR A 206 -15.43 -14.71 18.83
CA THR A 206 -15.87 -14.30 20.17
C THR A 206 -16.89 -13.18 20.15
N VAL A 207 -16.78 -12.28 19.18
CA VAL A 207 -17.69 -11.15 18.96
C VAL A 207 -18.88 -11.61 18.14
N GLU A 208 -20.09 -11.47 18.66
CA GLU A 208 -21.31 -11.92 17.99
C GLU A 208 -21.77 -10.95 16.89
N THR A 209 -21.54 -9.64 17.08
CA THR A 209 -21.98 -8.59 16.16
C THR A 209 -20.93 -7.49 16.08
N VAL A 210 -20.65 -7.01 14.87
CA VAL A 210 -19.83 -5.82 14.60
C VAL A 210 -20.68 -4.81 13.86
N GLU A 211 -20.77 -3.60 14.39
CA GLU A 211 -21.53 -2.51 13.80
C GLU A 211 -20.56 -1.41 13.33
N TYR A 212 -20.53 -1.17 12.03
CA TYR A 212 -19.85 -0.02 11.45
C TYR A 212 -20.82 1.13 11.33
N GLN A 213 -20.49 2.28 11.89
CA GLN A 213 -21.21 3.53 11.72
C GLN A 213 -20.40 4.50 10.87
N MET A 214 -21.01 5.05 9.83
CA MET A 214 -20.36 6.07 9.00
C MET A 214 -20.57 7.45 9.65
N ILE A 215 -19.49 7.96 10.24
CA ILE A 215 -19.48 9.22 10.97
C ILE A 215 -18.65 10.23 10.14
N PRO A 216 -19.28 11.29 9.60
CA PRO A 216 -18.59 12.23 8.71
C PRO A 216 -17.49 13.06 9.39
N GLU A 217 -17.60 13.29 10.72
CA GLU A 217 -16.66 14.12 11.47
C GLU A 217 -15.95 13.31 12.57
N GLY A 218 -14.61 13.27 12.55
CA GLY A 218 -13.78 12.50 13.48
C GLY A 218 -14.01 12.86 14.96
N THR A 219 -14.15 14.15 15.28
CA THR A 219 -14.44 14.62 16.65
C THR A 219 -15.72 14.01 17.22
N THR A 220 -16.71 13.70 16.39
CA THR A 220 -17.94 13.04 16.79
C THR A 220 -17.69 11.61 17.27
N SER A 221 -16.82 10.86 16.60
CA SER A 221 -16.51 9.47 16.97
C SER A 221 -15.87 9.37 18.37
N LEU A 222 -14.94 10.27 18.67
CA LEU A 222 -14.29 10.35 19.98
C LEU A 222 -15.30 10.63 21.11
N GLU A 223 -16.23 11.56 20.91
CA GLU A 223 -17.27 11.86 21.90
C GLU A 223 -18.27 10.71 22.06
N MET A 224 -18.58 9.98 21.00
CA MET A 224 -19.40 8.76 21.05
C MET A 224 -18.70 7.66 21.85
N PHE A 225 -17.40 7.45 21.63
CA PHE A 225 -16.60 6.51 22.41
C PHE A 225 -16.61 6.87 23.91
N LYS A 226 -16.39 8.12 24.27
CA LYS A 226 -16.42 8.60 25.66
C LYS A 226 -17.77 8.38 26.35
N ARG A 227 -18.87 8.35 25.59
CA ARG A 227 -20.22 8.02 26.08
C ARG A 227 -20.53 6.52 26.09
N GLY A 228 -19.61 5.67 25.61
CA GLY A 228 -19.79 4.22 25.48
C GLY A 228 -20.73 3.81 24.34
N GLU A 229 -20.84 4.63 23.30
CA GLU A 229 -21.63 4.36 22.10
C GLU A 229 -20.82 3.67 21.00
N LEU A 230 -19.49 3.74 21.08
CA LEU A 230 -18.53 3.06 20.21
C LEU A 230 -17.49 2.31 21.04
N ASP A 231 -16.97 1.22 20.52
CA ASP A 231 -15.85 0.46 21.10
C ASP A 231 -14.50 0.85 20.49
N ASP A 232 -14.49 1.64 19.41
CA ASP A 232 -13.29 2.12 18.75
C ASP A 232 -13.50 3.53 18.18
N ALA A 233 -12.49 4.39 18.33
CA ALA A 233 -12.49 5.73 17.78
C ALA A 233 -11.05 6.16 17.44
N THR A 234 -10.84 6.65 16.22
CA THR A 234 -9.58 7.28 15.82
C THR A 234 -9.48 8.66 16.46
N VAL A 235 -8.27 9.03 16.88
CA VAL A 235 -7.95 10.32 17.52
C VAL A 235 -6.82 10.96 16.73
N GLU A 236 -7.10 12.11 16.14
CA GLU A 236 -6.12 12.92 15.42
C GLU A 236 -5.19 13.67 16.41
N ALA A 237 -4.05 14.15 15.90
CA ALA A 237 -3.02 14.81 16.72
C ALA A 237 -3.53 16.01 17.51
N GLU A 238 -4.44 16.80 16.93
CA GLU A 238 -5.03 17.97 17.59
C GLU A 238 -5.95 17.58 18.75
N GLU A 239 -6.74 16.52 18.57
CA GLU A 239 -7.63 15.99 19.61
C GLU A 239 -6.82 15.41 20.77
N TYR A 240 -5.70 14.73 20.49
CA TYR A 240 -4.76 14.28 21.51
C TYR A 240 -4.32 15.41 22.44
N LEU A 241 -3.95 16.56 21.87
CA LEU A 241 -3.55 17.72 22.67
C LEU A 241 -4.68 18.22 23.58
N SER A 242 -5.93 18.10 23.14
CA SER A 242 -7.11 18.49 23.92
C SER A 242 -7.38 17.57 25.13
N MET A 243 -6.88 16.33 25.10
CA MET A 243 -7.07 15.35 26.17
C MET A 243 -6.09 15.48 27.33
N LYS A 244 -5.04 16.28 27.17
CA LYS A 244 -4.06 16.51 28.26
C LYS A 244 -4.75 17.05 29.51
N GLY A 245 -4.47 16.43 30.66
CA GLY A 245 -5.10 16.79 31.94
C GLY A 245 -6.51 16.27 32.17
N THR A 246 -7.06 15.50 31.25
CA THR A 246 -8.36 14.80 31.41
C THR A 246 -8.17 13.36 31.85
N GLU A 247 -9.27 12.68 32.24
CA GLU A 247 -9.24 11.24 32.57
C GLU A 247 -8.90 10.33 31.35
N TRP A 248 -8.89 10.87 30.15
CA TRP A 248 -8.58 10.19 28.90
C TRP A 248 -7.10 10.30 28.50
N GLU A 249 -6.36 11.20 29.14
CA GLU A 249 -4.91 11.26 28.98
C GLU A 249 -4.27 9.94 29.40
N GLY A 250 -3.48 9.33 28.57
CA GLY A 250 -2.85 8.05 28.83
C GLY A 250 -3.67 6.81 28.48
N LYS A 251 -4.87 6.97 27.90
CA LYS A 251 -5.67 5.86 27.35
C LYS A 251 -5.59 5.74 25.83
N LEU A 252 -4.76 6.56 25.21
CA LEU A 252 -4.51 6.53 23.79
C LEU A 252 -3.46 5.47 23.47
N ILE A 253 -3.75 4.65 22.50
CA ILE A 253 -2.76 3.72 21.93
C ILE A 253 -2.43 4.14 20.50
N PRO A 254 -1.17 3.97 20.07
CA PRO A 254 -0.79 4.30 18.71
C PRO A 254 -1.53 3.40 17.71
N THR A 255 -1.92 3.97 16.57
CA THR A 255 -2.39 3.17 15.44
C THR A 255 -1.28 2.21 14.97
N GLU A 256 -1.65 1.11 14.35
CA GLU A 256 -0.69 0.16 13.78
C GLU A 256 0.25 0.86 12.79
N ARG A 257 1.46 0.30 12.61
CA ARG A 257 2.45 0.84 11.67
C ARG A 257 1.88 0.84 10.25
N SER A 258 1.90 1.98 9.59
CA SER A 258 1.51 2.06 8.18
C SER A 258 2.60 1.46 7.30
N LEU A 259 2.22 0.64 6.33
CA LEU A 259 3.11 0.14 5.27
C LEU A 259 3.31 1.14 4.13
N SER A 260 2.69 2.31 4.23
CA SER A 260 2.83 3.39 3.24
C SER A 260 3.96 4.32 3.63
N THR A 261 4.81 4.62 2.66
CA THR A 261 5.85 5.65 2.78
C THR A 261 5.50 6.84 1.89
N ASN A 262 5.60 8.04 2.45
CA ASN A 262 5.48 9.27 1.70
C ASN A 262 6.84 9.69 1.13
N TYR A 263 6.85 10.09 -0.15
CA TYR A 263 8.05 10.50 -0.88
C TYR A 263 7.88 11.86 -1.50
N LEU A 264 9.02 12.51 -1.76
CA LEU A 264 9.12 13.52 -2.79
C LEU A 264 9.60 12.85 -4.07
N TRP A 265 8.79 12.93 -5.10
CA TRP A 265 9.16 12.64 -6.47
C TRP A 265 9.78 13.86 -7.10
N LEU A 266 10.89 13.68 -7.82
CA LEU A 266 11.56 14.69 -8.61
C LEU A 266 11.30 14.39 -10.08
N ASP A 267 10.85 15.37 -10.85
CA ASP A 267 10.57 15.17 -12.26
C ASP A 267 11.85 15.35 -13.12
N PHE A 268 12.24 14.29 -13.82
CA PHE A 268 13.40 14.27 -14.71
C PHE A 268 13.06 14.57 -16.18
N SER A 269 11.79 14.61 -16.53
CA SER A 269 11.29 14.76 -17.89
C SER A 269 10.44 16.01 -18.12
N GLY A 270 10.22 16.79 -17.05
CA GLY A 270 9.30 17.91 -17.01
C GLY A 270 9.62 19.08 -17.92
N ALA A 271 8.62 19.95 -18.04
CA ALA A 271 8.67 21.11 -18.92
C ALA A 271 9.50 22.27 -18.36
N ASN A 272 9.87 22.27 -17.05
CA ASN A 272 10.72 23.30 -16.46
C ASN A 272 12.20 23.08 -16.84
N PRO A 273 12.78 23.86 -17.76
CA PRO A 273 14.15 23.64 -18.22
C PRO A 273 15.20 23.92 -17.13
N GLU A 274 14.90 24.80 -16.16
CA GLU A 274 15.79 25.07 -15.02
C GLU A 274 15.87 23.84 -14.12
N PHE A 275 14.72 23.35 -13.66
CA PHE A 275 14.65 22.17 -12.82
C PHE A 275 15.18 20.94 -13.54
N ASN A 276 14.75 20.70 -14.78
CA ASN A 276 15.19 19.56 -15.58
C ASN A 276 16.72 19.52 -15.77
N THR A 277 17.37 20.68 -15.92
CA THR A 277 18.84 20.76 -15.97
C THR A 277 19.47 20.40 -14.62
N PHE A 278 18.91 20.92 -13.53
CA PHE A 278 19.47 20.72 -12.19
C PHE A 278 19.23 19.32 -11.64
N VAL A 279 18.06 18.72 -11.89
CA VAL A 279 17.70 17.40 -11.35
C VAL A 279 18.58 16.26 -11.88
N GLN A 280 19.21 16.43 -13.05
CA GLN A 280 20.20 15.49 -13.59
C GLN A 280 21.47 15.44 -12.72
N SER A 281 21.82 16.55 -12.02
CA SER A 281 22.98 16.58 -11.12
C SER A 281 22.66 15.88 -9.80
N GLU A 282 23.44 14.87 -9.44
CA GLU A 282 23.36 14.23 -8.12
C GLU A 282 23.58 15.24 -7.00
N ASN A 283 24.43 16.24 -7.21
CA ASN A 283 24.68 17.30 -6.24
C ASN A 283 23.39 18.09 -5.95
N PHE A 284 22.60 18.44 -6.95
CA PHE A 284 21.32 19.12 -6.73
C PHE A 284 20.32 18.25 -5.97
N ARG A 285 20.16 16.99 -6.35
CA ARG A 285 19.25 16.07 -5.67
C ARG A 285 19.66 15.88 -4.19
N LYS A 286 20.95 15.75 -3.93
CA LYS A 286 21.47 15.69 -2.55
C LYS A 286 21.27 16.99 -1.78
N ALA A 287 21.38 18.15 -2.45
CA ALA A 287 21.06 19.43 -1.80
C ALA A 287 19.62 19.45 -1.29
N LEU A 288 18.66 19.01 -2.09
CA LEU A 288 17.26 18.87 -1.67
C LEU A 288 17.12 17.85 -0.54
N GLN A 289 17.73 16.67 -0.63
CA GLN A 289 17.64 15.61 0.36
C GLN A 289 18.17 16.04 1.74
N TYR A 290 19.32 16.74 1.79
CA TYR A 290 19.94 17.18 3.03
C TYR A 290 19.35 18.49 3.58
N SER A 291 18.51 19.20 2.82
CA SER A 291 17.82 20.41 3.30
C SER A 291 16.63 20.11 4.21
N LEU A 292 16.10 18.88 4.17
CA LEU A 292 14.88 18.50 4.87
C LEU A 292 15.15 17.98 6.27
N ASN A 293 14.68 18.68 7.29
CA ASN A 293 14.59 18.15 8.65
C ASN A 293 13.37 17.24 8.77
N ARG A 294 13.59 15.94 8.56
CA ARG A 294 12.52 14.91 8.56
C ARG A 294 11.81 14.81 9.92
N GLU A 295 12.55 15.01 11.04
CA GLU A 295 11.96 14.97 12.39
C GLU A 295 10.99 16.14 12.62
N ALA A 296 11.30 17.32 12.11
CA ALA A 296 10.38 18.46 12.19
C ALA A 296 9.11 18.23 11.34
N ILE A 297 9.24 17.61 10.17
CA ILE A 297 8.09 17.20 9.34
C ILE A 297 7.29 16.11 10.05
N ALA A 298 7.96 15.10 10.60
CA ALA A 298 7.32 14.01 11.36
C ALA A 298 6.55 14.55 12.58
N SER A 299 7.05 15.61 13.24
CA SER A 299 6.38 16.25 14.38
C SER A 299 5.05 16.94 14.02
N LEU A 300 4.82 17.26 12.75
CA LEU A 300 3.51 17.70 12.28
C LEU A 300 2.50 16.55 12.21
N ARG A 301 2.97 15.35 11.89
CA ARG A 301 2.13 14.15 11.78
C ARG A 301 1.90 13.48 13.13
N ASP A 302 2.95 13.37 13.94
CA ASP A 302 2.91 12.82 15.28
C ASP A 302 3.67 13.72 16.27
N PRO A 303 2.97 14.66 16.93
CA PRO A 303 3.60 15.56 17.91
C PRO A 303 3.96 14.87 19.22
N VAL A 304 3.58 13.61 19.40
CA VAL A 304 3.81 12.81 20.62
C VAL A 304 5.08 11.99 20.48
N ASP A 305 5.20 11.26 19.36
CA ASP A 305 6.34 10.41 19.04
C ASP A 305 6.69 10.51 17.54
N PRO A 306 7.39 11.57 17.12
CA PRO A 306 7.77 11.76 15.72
C PRO A 306 8.60 10.62 15.14
N GLN A 307 9.35 9.89 15.98
CA GLN A 307 10.20 8.80 15.52
C GLN A 307 9.39 7.64 14.90
N ARG A 308 8.17 7.45 15.36
CA ARG A 308 7.25 6.41 14.90
C ARG A 308 6.88 6.56 13.42
N VAL A 309 6.82 7.78 12.93
CA VAL A 309 6.43 8.09 11.55
C VAL A 309 7.60 8.37 10.61
N LEU A 310 8.84 8.44 11.10
CA LEU A 310 10.00 8.63 10.24
C LEU A 310 10.20 7.48 9.28
N ARG A 311 10.59 7.80 8.06
CA ARG A 311 10.98 6.85 7.02
C ARG A 311 12.26 7.32 6.33
N ALA A 312 13.11 6.35 5.98
CA ALA A 312 14.31 6.61 5.19
C ALA A 312 14.38 5.72 3.94
N THR A 313 13.56 4.66 3.92
CA THR A 313 13.49 3.64 2.87
C THR A 313 12.16 3.74 2.12
N ILE A 314 12.12 3.24 0.90
CA ILE A 314 10.91 3.18 0.06
C ILE A 314 9.94 2.17 0.64
N ASN A 315 10.38 0.92 0.85
CA ASN A 315 9.58 -0.06 1.57
C ASN A 315 9.56 0.23 3.07
N ALA A 316 8.40 0.01 3.68
CA ALA A 316 8.21 0.27 5.10
C ALA A 316 8.85 -0.83 5.96
N GLU A 317 9.39 -0.42 7.12
CA GLU A 317 9.82 -1.34 8.17
C GLU A 317 8.62 -2.15 8.70
N GLY A 318 8.82 -3.45 8.92
CA GLY A 318 7.79 -4.34 9.42
C GLY A 318 6.91 -4.97 8.33
N ALA A 319 7.15 -4.62 7.05
CA ALA A 319 6.36 -5.13 5.92
C ALA A 319 6.84 -6.49 5.42
N ILE A 320 8.14 -6.69 5.30
CA ILE A 320 8.73 -7.84 4.61
C ILE A 320 9.81 -8.45 5.50
N TYR A 321 9.76 -9.76 5.68
CA TYR A 321 10.74 -10.52 6.48
C TYR A 321 11.29 -11.68 5.66
N ASP A 322 12.56 -12.00 5.87
CA ASP A 322 13.15 -13.24 5.33
C ASP A 322 12.76 -14.47 6.18
N GLY A 323 13.13 -15.67 5.73
CA GLY A 323 12.88 -16.93 6.45
C GLY A 323 13.56 -17.04 7.82
N ASN A 324 14.46 -16.12 8.18
CA ASN A 324 15.10 -16.02 9.48
C ASN A 324 14.45 -14.96 10.39
N GLY A 325 13.40 -14.31 9.94
CA GLY A 325 12.71 -13.23 10.65
C GLY A 325 13.48 -11.91 10.66
N VAL A 326 14.39 -11.69 9.71
CA VAL A 326 15.10 -10.42 9.54
C VAL A 326 14.25 -9.50 8.67
N ASP A 327 14.00 -8.28 9.16
CA ASP A 327 13.30 -7.27 8.39
C ASP A 327 14.10 -6.84 7.16
N TYR A 328 13.43 -6.75 6.02
CA TYR A 328 14.04 -6.35 4.75
C TYR A 328 14.80 -5.02 4.85
N THR A 329 14.28 -4.06 5.61
CA THR A 329 14.95 -2.75 5.78
C THR A 329 16.22 -2.82 6.66
N ASP A 330 16.49 -3.96 7.30
CA ASP A 330 17.71 -4.21 8.07
C ASP A 330 18.84 -4.88 7.26
N TYR A 331 18.59 -5.21 5.99
CA TYR A 331 19.65 -5.61 5.07
C TYR A 331 20.69 -4.51 4.93
N ALA A 332 21.96 -4.88 4.80
CA ALA A 332 23.09 -3.94 4.93
C ALA A 332 22.99 -2.67 4.07
N PRO A 333 22.55 -2.70 2.79
CA PRO A 333 22.40 -1.50 1.98
C PRO A 333 21.37 -0.52 2.54
N LEU A 334 20.20 -1.02 2.97
CA LEU A 334 19.11 -0.21 3.50
C LEU A 334 19.38 0.26 4.94
N LYS A 335 20.02 -0.60 5.74
CA LYS A 335 20.47 -0.19 7.06
C LYS A 335 21.41 1.03 6.98
N ALA A 336 22.31 1.06 6.00
CA ALA A 336 23.19 2.22 5.78
C ALA A 336 22.39 3.48 5.39
N VAL A 337 21.30 3.35 4.64
CA VAL A 337 20.37 4.45 4.32
C VAL A 337 19.68 4.94 5.60
N LYS A 338 19.13 4.03 6.42
CA LYS A 338 18.47 4.36 7.69
C LYS A 338 19.41 5.06 8.68
N ASP A 339 20.66 4.60 8.77
CA ASP A 339 21.68 5.13 9.68
C ASP A 339 22.25 6.49 9.23
N THR A 340 21.91 6.96 8.01
CA THR A 340 22.40 8.24 7.49
C THR A 340 21.62 9.41 8.08
N ASP A 341 22.36 10.35 8.70
CA ASP A 341 21.79 11.62 9.15
C ASP A 341 21.64 12.60 7.96
N TYR A 342 20.40 12.78 7.52
CA TYR A 342 20.06 13.69 6.42
C TYR A 342 19.77 15.14 6.88
N ASN A 343 19.66 15.42 8.18
CA ASN A 343 19.45 16.77 8.69
C ASN A 343 20.78 17.53 8.81
N LYS A 344 21.31 17.94 7.65
CA LYS A 344 22.61 18.64 7.56
C LYS A 344 22.52 19.82 6.58
N PRO A 345 21.92 20.94 6.98
CA PRO A 345 21.71 22.10 6.11
C PRO A 345 23.01 22.67 5.55
N GLU A 346 24.13 22.54 6.27
CA GLU A 346 25.45 22.97 5.77
C GLU A 346 25.94 22.10 4.59
N LEU A 347 25.59 20.81 4.55
CA LEU A 347 25.86 19.95 3.39
C LEU A 347 24.92 20.27 2.22
N ALA A 348 23.66 20.60 2.50
CA ALA A 348 22.70 21.00 1.48
C ALA A 348 23.24 22.20 0.68
N ARG A 349 23.73 23.24 1.37
CA ARG A 349 24.35 24.40 0.74
C ARG A 349 25.59 24.02 -0.09
N GLN A 350 26.49 23.19 0.44
CA GLN A 350 27.70 22.75 -0.25
C GLN A 350 27.37 21.96 -1.53
N TYR A 351 26.40 21.05 -1.47
CA TYR A 351 25.93 20.31 -2.63
C TYR A 351 25.31 21.23 -3.68
N MET A 352 24.49 22.21 -3.26
CA MET A 352 23.92 23.17 -4.20
C MET A 352 25.00 24.02 -4.88
N GLU A 353 26.00 24.49 -4.14
CA GLU A 353 27.14 25.25 -4.71
C GLU A 353 27.94 24.40 -5.69
N ALA A 354 28.09 23.09 -5.45
CA ALA A 354 28.71 22.17 -6.38
C ALA A 354 27.87 22.01 -7.67
N ALA A 355 26.54 21.87 -7.56
CA ALA A 355 25.65 21.83 -8.71
C ALA A 355 25.68 23.13 -9.53
N VAL A 356 25.73 24.28 -8.86
CA VAL A 356 25.86 25.59 -9.53
C VAL A 356 27.18 25.69 -10.30
N ALA A 357 28.30 25.28 -9.70
CA ALA A 357 29.62 25.28 -10.37
C ALA A 357 29.64 24.39 -11.62
N GLU A 358 28.89 23.31 -11.60
CA GLU A 358 28.72 22.36 -12.72
C GLU A 358 27.85 22.96 -13.82
N LEU A 359 26.70 23.55 -13.46
CA LEU A 359 25.59 23.85 -14.36
C LEU A 359 25.46 25.33 -14.75
N CYS A 360 26.11 26.27 -14.03
CA CYS A 360 25.99 27.69 -14.28
C CYS A 360 27.33 28.30 -14.81
N ASP A 361 27.21 29.47 -15.43
CA ASP A 361 28.36 30.31 -15.76
C ASP A 361 28.73 31.24 -14.59
N GLU A 362 29.80 32.05 -14.75
CA GLU A 362 30.29 32.99 -13.73
C GLU A 362 29.30 34.12 -13.38
N ASN A 363 28.29 34.35 -14.21
CA ASN A 363 27.22 35.34 -14.00
C ASN A 363 25.95 34.71 -13.41
N GLY A 364 25.95 33.40 -13.11
CA GLY A 364 24.83 32.65 -12.58
C GLY A 364 23.78 32.30 -13.65
N ASN A 365 24.11 32.40 -14.96
CA ASN A 365 23.18 31.90 -15.99
C ASN A 365 23.30 30.39 -16.10
N ILE A 366 22.16 29.70 -16.23
CA ILE A 366 22.08 28.24 -16.35
C ILE A 366 22.44 27.88 -17.80
N LYS A 367 23.42 26.99 -17.97
CA LYS A 367 23.96 26.64 -19.30
C LYS A 367 22.92 25.87 -20.13
N GLY A 368 22.80 26.28 -21.40
CA GLY A 368 22.05 25.55 -22.42
C GLY A 368 20.54 25.77 -22.41
N ILE A 369 20.01 26.65 -21.56
CA ILE A 369 18.60 27.00 -21.53
C ILE A 369 18.37 28.49 -21.77
N GLU A 370 17.13 28.84 -22.09
CA GLU A 370 16.67 30.22 -22.32
C GLU A 370 15.51 30.54 -21.38
N ALA A 371 15.39 31.82 -21.02
CA ALA A 371 14.26 32.34 -20.25
C ALA A 371 12.94 32.11 -21.00
N GLY A 372 11.88 31.82 -20.30
CA GLY A 372 10.59 31.52 -20.90
C GLY A 372 9.48 31.28 -19.90
N LYS A 373 8.49 30.51 -20.33
CA LYS A 373 7.36 30.09 -19.49
C LYS A 373 7.25 28.58 -19.46
N VAL A 374 6.84 28.08 -18.32
CA VAL A 374 6.49 26.68 -18.09
C VAL A 374 4.99 26.59 -17.87
N ASP A 375 4.32 25.82 -18.70
CA ASP A 375 2.88 25.58 -18.63
C ASP A 375 2.60 24.21 -18.01
N TYR A 376 2.25 24.17 -16.73
CA TYR A 376 1.76 22.99 -16.03
C TYR A 376 0.23 23.05 -15.95
N LEU A 377 -0.44 22.81 -17.07
CA LEU A 377 -1.90 22.94 -17.12
C LEU A 377 -2.62 21.65 -16.64
N PRO A 378 -3.64 21.77 -15.76
CA PRO A 378 -4.30 23.00 -15.31
C PRO A 378 -3.70 23.65 -14.05
N VAL A 379 -2.54 23.18 -13.57
CA VAL A 379 -1.90 23.65 -12.33
C VAL A 379 -1.55 25.15 -12.39
N GLY A 380 -0.86 25.58 -13.46
CA GLY A 380 -0.51 26.99 -13.63
C GLY A 380 0.53 27.22 -14.73
N THR A 381 0.85 28.50 -14.95
CA THR A 381 1.92 28.95 -15.84
C THR A 381 2.95 29.73 -15.04
N PHE A 382 4.23 29.41 -15.19
CA PHE A 382 5.34 29.93 -14.39
C PHE A 382 6.38 30.59 -15.28
N GLU A 383 7.01 31.66 -14.80
CA GLU A 383 8.13 32.31 -15.49
C GLU A 383 9.45 31.66 -15.05
N VAL A 384 10.37 31.42 -15.97
CA VAL A 384 11.74 30.93 -15.72
C VAL A 384 12.75 31.86 -16.39
N ASP A 385 13.75 32.28 -15.62
CA ASP A 385 14.71 33.32 -16.04
C ASP A 385 15.99 32.75 -16.66
N ALA A 386 16.14 31.42 -16.67
CA ALA A 386 17.37 30.71 -17.06
C ALA A 386 18.60 31.15 -16.25
N LYS A 387 18.40 31.57 -15.04
CA LYS A 387 19.40 32.17 -14.15
C LYS A 387 19.08 31.89 -12.68
N LEU A 388 20.12 31.88 -11.82
CA LEU A 388 19.93 31.78 -10.37
C LEU A 388 19.11 32.95 -9.79
N PRO A 389 18.25 32.68 -8.80
CA PRO A 389 17.98 31.36 -8.20
C PRO A 389 17.21 30.42 -9.14
N VAL A 390 17.50 29.12 -9.10
CA VAL A 390 16.77 28.11 -9.87
C VAL A 390 15.32 28.04 -9.38
N THR A 391 14.37 28.11 -10.31
CA THR A 391 12.94 27.98 -10.00
C THR A 391 12.58 26.52 -9.81
N VAL A 392 11.96 26.19 -8.67
CA VAL A 392 11.47 24.86 -8.31
C VAL A 392 9.99 24.94 -7.95
N ILE A 393 9.15 24.20 -8.66
CA ILE A 393 7.71 24.21 -8.52
C ILE A 393 7.26 22.94 -7.80
N TYR A 394 6.94 23.06 -6.52
CA TYR A 394 6.31 22.00 -5.76
C TYR A 394 4.80 22.04 -5.97
N VAL A 395 4.23 20.90 -6.34
CA VAL A 395 2.77 20.73 -6.46
C VAL A 395 2.28 19.73 -5.44
N GLY A 396 1.34 20.13 -4.60
CA GLY A 396 0.69 19.28 -3.61
C GLY A 396 -0.83 19.44 -3.65
N THR A 397 -1.53 18.76 -2.76
CA THR A 397 -2.98 18.87 -2.63
C THR A 397 -3.39 20.13 -1.86
N ASP A 398 -4.68 20.46 -1.85
CA ASP A 398 -5.27 21.56 -1.07
C ASP A 398 -5.71 21.14 0.34
N ASP A 399 -5.27 19.96 0.82
CA ASP A 399 -5.43 19.54 2.21
C ASP A 399 -4.65 20.47 3.15
N GLU A 400 -5.29 20.95 4.22
CA GLU A 400 -4.71 21.93 5.14
C GLU A 400 -3.39 21.45 5.77
N ASN A 401 -3.29 20.18 6.12
CA ASN A 401 -2.08 19.59 6.73
C ASN A 401 -0.94 19.50 5.70
N GLU A 402 -1.26 19.19 4.44
CA GLU A 402 -0.26 19.16 3.36
C GLU A 402 0.22 20.56 2.99
N ILE A 403 -0.66 21.56 3.01
CA ILE A 403 -0.26 22.97 2.84
C ILE A 403 0.74 23.40 3.91
N VAL A 404 0.48 23.08 5.18
CA VAL A 404 1.39 23.39 6.29
C VAL A 404 2.73 22.67 6.12
N MET A 405 2.71 21.41 5.72
CA MET A 405 3.93 20.62 5.46
C MET A 405 4.74 21.21 4.30
N ALA A 406 4.09 21.56 3.20
CA ALA A 406 4.74 22.18 2.04
C ALA A 406 5.40 23.52 2.39
N GLN A 407 4.75 24.36 3.20
CA GLN A 407 5.32 25.62 3.68
C GLN A 407 6.53 25.40 4.60
N LEU A 408 6.49 24.37 5.45
CA LEU A 408 7.62 24.00 6.28
C LEU A 408 8.80 23.50 5.42
N MET A 409 8.54 22.65 4.41
CA MET A 409 9.57 22.20 3.48
C MET A 409 10.19 23.36 2.70
N LYS A 410 9.39 24.28 2.17
CA LYS A 410 9.89 25.52 1.53
C LYS A 410 10.85 26.26 2.45
N THR A 411 10.43 26.51 3.69
CA THR A 411 11.26 27.24 4.67
C THR A 411 12.60 26.53 4.90
N MET A 412 12.58 25.20 5.08
CA MET A 412 13.79 24.40 5.30
C MET A 412 14.73 24.44 4.08
N VAL A 413 14.18 24.26 2.89
CA VAL A 413 14.96 24.26 1.63
C VAL A 413 15.60 25.62 1.40
N GLU A 414 14.85 26.71 1.55
CA GLU A 414 15.35 28.08 1.33
C GLU A 414 16.32 28.52 2.42
N GLU A 415 16.14 28.11 3.66
CA GLU A 415 17.11 28.40 4.74
C GLU A 415 18.39 27.60 4.60
N ALA A 416 18.31 26.31 4.21
CA ALA A 416 19.48 25.45 4.08
C ALA A 416 20.30 25.76 2.81
N ILE A 417 19.64 25.96 1.67
CA ILE A 417 20.28 26.19 0.37
C ILE A 417 20.57 27.68 0.15
N GLY A 418 19.63 28.54 0.51
CA GLY A 418 19.67 29.99 0.33
C GLY A 418 18.82 30.48 -0.84
N THR A 419 18.04 31.53 -0.60
CA THR A 419 17.16 32.15 -1.62
C THR A 419 17.91 32.84 -2.76
N ASP A 420 19.23 32.95 -2.66
CA ASP A 420 20.12 33.37 -3.73
C ASP A 420 20.38 32.28 -4.75
N LEU A 421 20.13 30.99 -4.40
CA LEU A 421 20.39 29.84 -5.27
C LEU A 421 19.12 29.08 -5.67
N ILE A 422 18.07 29.11 -4.83
CA ILE A 422 16.80 28.41 -5.09
C ILE A 422 15.60 29.30 -4.80
N ASP A 423 14.60 29.28 -5.70
CA ASP A 423 13.26 29.86 -5.52
C ASP A 423 12.23 28.71 -5.48
N PHE A 424 11.82 28.33 -4.28
CA PHE A 424 10.91 27.20 -4.05
C PHE A 424 9.47 27.69 -4.04
N GLN A 425 8.72 27.45 -5.12
CA GLN A 425 7.34 27.86 -5.29
C GLN A 425 6.40 26.71 -4.93
N ILE A 426 5.33 27.01 -4.17
CA ILE A 426 4.30 26.03 -3.76
C ILE A 426 3.03 26.31 -4.52
N VAL A 427 2.46 25.26 -5.10
CA VAL A 427 1.12 25.26 -5.69
C VAL A 427 0.29 24.16 -5.04
N CYS A 428 -0.88 24.54 -4.52
CA CYS A 428 -1.85 23.58 -3.98
C CYS A 428 -2.96 23.39 -5.02
N PHE A 429 -3.16 22.15 -5.46
CA PHE A 429 -4.09 21.79 -6.51
C PHE A 429 -5.29 21.04 -5.94
N SER A 430 -6.50 21.52 -6.28
CA SER A 430 -7.75 20.86 -5.92
C SER A 430 -8.19 19.92 -7.03
N GLY A 431 -8.27 18.64 -6.73
CA GLY A 431 -8.71 17.62 -7.69
C GLY A 431 -7.90 16.33 -7.64
N TRP A 432 -8.06 15.49 -8.65
CA TRP A 432 -7.30 14.24 -8.77
C TRP A 432 -5.86 14.52 -9.19
N THR A 433 -4.97 14.60 -8.20
CA THR A 433 -3.57 15.00 -8.41
C THR A 433 -2.78 13.97 -9.22
N TYR A 434 -2.97 12.67 -9.03
CA TYR A 434 -2.23 11.66 -9.80
C TYR A 434 -2.44 11.84 -11.31
N GLY A 435 -3.65 11.75 -11.81
CA GLY A 435 -3.94 11.80 -13.26
C GLY A 435 -3.83 13.20 -13.88
N THR A 436 -3.78 14.27 -13.05
CA THR A 436 -3.71 15.65 -13.56
C THR A 436 -2.34 16.30 -13.36
N VAL A 437 -1.61 15.86 -12.35
CA VAL A 437 -0.33 16.44 -11.96
C VAL A 437 0.81 15.45 -12.20
N ALA A 438 0.75 14.25 -11.59
CA ALA A 438 1.85 13.28 -11.61
C ALA A 438 2.02 12.61 -12.99
N ASP A 439 0.96 11.99 -13.49
CA ASP A 439 1.01 11.26 -14.76
C ASP A 439 1.41 12.12 -15.96
N PRO A 440 0.89 13.37 -16.14
CA PRO A 440 1.34 14.26 -17.22
C PRO A 440 2.59 15.09 -16.90
N TYR A 441 3.29 14.84 -15.79
CA TYR A 441 4.51 15.57 -15.37
C TYR A 441 4.31 17.09 -15.22
N ASN A 442 3.20 17.51 -14.60
CA ASN A 442 2.89 18.93 -14.35
C ASN A 442 3.43 19.43 -13.00
N TYR A 443 4.69 19.15 -12.69
CA TYR A 443 5.37 19.52 -11.44
C TYR A 443 6.89 19.47 -11.61
N ASP A 444 7.66 20.02 -10.65
CA ASP A 444 9.08 19.74 -10.48
C ASP A 444 9.30 18.80 -9.30
N ILE A 445 8.58 19.07 -8.21
CA ILE A 445 8.53 18.20 -7.03
C ILE A 445 7.07 17.86 -6.73
N TYR A 446 6.77 16.58 -6.60
CA TYR A 446 5.44 16.07 -6.27
C TYR A 446 5.50 15.19 -5.02
N PHE A 447 4.50 15.34 -4.17
CA PHE A 447 4.35 14.56 -2.96
C PHE A 447 3.32 13.46 -3.15
N ASP A 448 3.70 12.23 -2.89
CA ASP A 448 2.80 11.08 -2.93
C ASP A 448 3.21 9.99 -1.97
N SER A 449 2.39 8.96 -1.85
CA SER A 449 2.66 7.80 -1.00
C SER A 449 2.41 6.50 -1.75
N LEU A 450 3.31 5.54 -1.56
CA LEU A 450 3.14 4.17 -2.03
C LEU A 450 3.21 3.18 -0.87
N SER A 451 2.54 2.06 -1.03
CA SER A 451 2.66 0.90 -0.15
C SER A 451 2.82 -0.36 -0.97
N THR A 452 3.58 -1.32 -0.44
CA THR A 452 3.56 -2.66 -1.01
C THR A 452 2.19 -3.30 -0.72
N GLY A 453 1.66 -4.03 -1.69
CA GLY A 453 0.40 -4.75 -1.55
C GLY A 453 0.56 -6.19 -1.07
N TYR A 454 1.80 -6.68 -0.93
CA TYR A 454 2.17 -8.03 -0.53
C TYR A 454 3.62 -8.06 -0.02
N ALA A 455 4.03 -9.17 0.62
CA ALA A 455 5.32 -9.29 1.33
C ALA A 455 6.51 -9.50 0.38
N ASP A 456 6.68 -8.64 -0.62
CA ASP A 456 7.86 -8.65 -1.50
C ASP A 456 8.16 -7.22 -2.00
N PRO A 457 9.44 -6.81 -2.07
CA PRO A 457 9.81 -5.47 -2.53
C PRO A 457 9.42 -5.18 -3.98
N SER A 458 9.22 -6.23 -4.79
CA SER A 458 8.78 -6.09 -6.19
C SER A 458 7.44 -5.37 -6.31
N GLY A 459 6.59 -5.44 -5.28
CA GLY A 459 5.30 -4.73 -5.25
C GLY A 459 5.40 -3.22 -5.48
N ILE A 460 6.53 -2.62 -5.13
CA ILE A 460 6.83 -1.20 -5.41
C ILE A 460 7.97 -1.08 -6.43
N LEU A 461 9.11 -1.74 -6.17
CA LEU A 461 10.36 -1.42 -6.88
C LEU A 461 10.33 -1.74 -8.37
N THR A 462 9.61 -2.79 -8.80
CA THR A 462 9.44 -3.07 -10.24
C THR A 462 8.62 -1.99 -10.97
N ARG A 463 7.77 -1.29 -10.24
CA ARG A 463 6.95 -0.20 -10.77
C ARG A 463 7.72 1.09 -10.94
N MET A 464 8.90 1.19 -10.30
CA MET A 464 9.81 2.35 -10.33
C MET A 464 10.95 2.19 -11.34
N THR A 465 10.98 1.14 -12.17
CA THR A 465 11.95 0.99 -13.27
C THR A 465 11.73 2.05 -14.36
N THR A 466 12.68 2.20 -15.28
CA THR A 466 12.59 3.17 -16.39
C THR A 466 11.26 3.11 -17.13
N ASP A 467 10.78 1.89 -17.45
CA ASP A 467 9.48 1.66 -18.09
C ASP A 467 8.38 1.29 -17.09
N GLY A 468 8.62 1.48 -15.79
CA GLY A 468 7.71 1.11 -14.72
C GLY A 468 6.48 2.02 -14.65
N ALA A 469 5.31 1.44 -14.38
CA ALA A 469 4.04 2.16 -14.38
C ALA A 469 3.90 3.23 -13.28
N GLU A 470 4.78 3.23 -12.29
CA GLU A 470 4.81 4.20 -11.19
C GLU A 470 6.11 5.03 -11.20
N ASN A 471 6.82 5.05 -12.33
CA ASN A 471 7.94 5.96 -12.51
C ASN A 471 7.42 7.37 -12.84
N VAL A 472 6.69 7.96 -11.89
CA VAL A 472 6.13 9.31 -12.05
C VAL A 472 7.21 10.40 -12.03
N GLY A 473 8.47 10.07 -11.69
CA GLY A 473 9.62 10.97 -11.85
C GLY A 473 10.18 11.01 -13.27
N GLY A 474 9.82 10.07 -14.13
CA GLY A 474 10.30 10.01 -15.52
C GLY A 474 11.82 9.85 -15.65
N TYR A 475 12.49 9.27 -14.65
CA TYR A 475 13.93 9.03 -14.72
C TYR A 475 14.25 7.77 -15.54
N ASP A 476 15.40 7.81 -16.23
CA ASP A 476 15.98 6.69 -16.97
C ASP A 476 17.28 6.28 -16.27
N VAL A 477 17.27 5.13 -15.56
CA VAL A 477 18.36 4.66 -14.71
C VAL A 477 18.65 3.19 -14.99
N PRO A 478 19.41 2.86 -16.04
CA PRO A 478 19.72 1.48 -16.43
C PRO A 478 20.42 0.67 -15.34
N GLU A 479 21.19 1.31 -14.47
CA GLU A 479 21.84 0.64 -13.33
C GLU A 479 20.83 0.13 -12.31
N TYR A 480 19.76 0.89 -12.07
CA TYR A 480 18.65 0.46 -11.21
C TYR A 480 17.88 -0.69 -11.85
N ASP A 481 17.53 -0.56 -13.13
CA ASP A 481 16.82 -1.60 -13.87
C ASP A 481 17.60 -2.92 -13.87
N ALA A 482 18.91 -2.87 -14.03
CA ALA A 482 19.77 -4.05 -13.97
C ALA A 482 19.79 -4.71 -12.57
N LEU A 483 19.68 -3.93 -11.48
CA LEU A 483 19.57 -4.48 -10.12
C LEU A 483 18.21 -5.14 -9.90
N ILE A 484 17.14 -4.54 -10.41
CA ILE A 484 15.80 -5.14 -10.38
C ILE A 484 15.78 -6.46 -11.13
N ASP A 485 16.36 -6.51 -12.34
CA ASP A 485 16.48 -7.75 -13.12
C ASP A 485 17.25 -8.85 -12.35
N GLN A 486 18.33 -8.49 -11.66
CA GLN A 486 19.07 -9.43 -10.82
C GLN A 486 18.22 -9.95 -9.65
N ALA A 487 17.45 -9.07 -9.00
CA ALA A 487 16.55 -9.45 -7.92
C ALA A 487 15.45 -10.42 -8.40
N LEU A 488 14.84 -10.14 -9.53
CA LEU A 488 13.79 -10.99 -10.11
C LEU A 488 14.29 -12.37 -10.56
N ASN A 489 15.57 -12.48 -10.90
CA ASN A 489 16.21 -13.73 -11.34
C ASN A 489 17.10 -14.37 -10.26
N ALA A 490 17.01 -13.94 -9.01
CA ALA A 490 17.78 -14.50 -7.90
C ALA A 490 17.41 -15.97 -7.64
N ALA A 491 18.39 -16.77 -7.20
CA ALA A 491 18.22 -18.20 -7.00
C ALA A 491 17.55 -18.56 -5.67
N THR A 492 17.61 -17.66 -4.67
CA THR A 492 16.99 -17.84 -3.35
C THR A 492 16.24 -16.57 -2.94
N PHE A 493 15.31 -16.72 -2.01
CA PHE A 493 14.56 -15.59 -1.48
C PHE A 493 15.47 -14.58 -0.76
N GLU A 494 16.46 -15.02 -0.01
CA GLU A 494 17.43 -14.14 0.64
C GLU A 494 18.27 -13.35 -0.38
N GLU A 495 18.76 -14.00 -1.45
CA GLU A 495 19.48 -13.31 -2.53
C GLU A 495 18.57 -12.30 -3.24
N ARG A 496 17.31 -12.65 -3.46
CA ARG A 496 16.29 -11.76 -4.01
C ARG A 496 16.14 -10.50 -3.15
N LEU A 497 15.95 -10.65 -1.84
CA LEU A 497 15.81 -9.52 -0.92
C LEU A 497 17.10 -8.68 -0.86
N GLU A 498 18.28 -9.31 -0.88
CA GLU A 498 19.56 -8.58 -0.91
C GLU A 498 19.68 -7.71 -2.17
N LYS A 499 19.34 -8.25 -3.35
CA LYS A 499 19.37 -7.49 -4.60
C LYS A 499 18.35 -6.37 -4.67
N PHE A 500 17.15 -6.59 -4.17
CA PHE A 500 16.17 -5.50 -4.01
C PHE A 500 16.66 -4.42 -3.04
N ALA A 501 17.34 -4.80 -1.94
CA ALA A 501 17.89 -3.84 -0.99
C ALA A 501 19.02 -2.99 -1.62
N GLU A 502 19.86 -3.58 -2.49
CA GLU A 502 20.84 -2.85 -3.29
C GLU A 502 20.15 -1.85 -4.24
N ALA A 503 19.10 -2.28 -4.94
CA ALA A 503 18.35 -1.45 -5.88
C ALA A 503 17.65 -0.28 -5.18
N GLU A 504 16.95 -0.54 -4.08
CA GLU A 504 16.28 0.50 -3.29
C GLU A 504 17.27 1.51 -2.72
N ALA A 505 18.38 1.02 -2.14
CA ALA A 505 19.44 1.88 -1.63
C ALA A 505 20.07 2.75 -2.73
N TYR A 506 20.14 2.27 -3.98
CA TYR A 506 20.61 3.05 -5.12
C TYR A 506 19.73 4.28 -5.37
N LEU A 507 18.40 4.10 -5.42
CA LEU A 507 17.47 5.22 -5.59
C LEU A 507 17.51 6.21 -4.43
N CYS A 508 17.53 5.71 -3.18
CA CYS A 508 17.57 6.54 -1.99
C CYS A 508 18.88 7.34 -1.88
N ASN A 509 20.04 6.69 -2.11
CA ASN A 509 21.35 7.33 -2.04
C ASN A 509 21.58 8.33 -3.17
N GLY A 510 21.05 8.06 -4.37
CA GLY A 510 21.09 9.00 -5.51
C GLY A 510 20.04 10.10 -5.41
N ALA A 511 19.18 10.06 -4.39
CA ALA A 511 18.05 10.96 -4.19
C ALA A 511 17.16 11.09 -5.44
N TYR A 512 16.92 9.97 -6.15
CA TYR A 512 15.95 9.90 -7.25
C TYR A 512 14.53 10.00 -6.71
N VAL A 513 14.29 9.39 -5.55
CA VAL A 513 13.12 9.55 -4.70
C VAL A 513 13.60 9.88 -3.29
N ILE A 514 12.89 10.72 -2.57
CA ILE A 514 13.25 11.10 -1.20
C ILE A 514 12.16 10.62 -0.24
N PRO A 515 12.29 9.41 0.37
CA PRO A 515 11.40 8.95 1.42
C PRO A 515 11.59 9.80 2.68
N PHE A 516 10.53 10.11 3.43
CA PHE A 516 10.70 10.93 4.64
C PHE A 516 9.75 10.61 5.79
N ILE A 517 8.46 10.31 5.58
CA ILE A 517 7.52 9.95 6.64
C ILE A 517 6.58 8.84 6.19
N SER A 518 5.92 8.18 7.15
CA SER A 518 4.81 7.29 6.85
C SER A 518 3.48 8.05 6.78
N SER A 519 2.50 7.47 6.09
CA SER A 519 1.12 7.97 6.05
C SER A 519 0.33 7.69 7.33
N LEU A 520 1.00 7.29 8.41
CA LEU A 520 0.37 6.92 9.67
C LEU A 520 -0.48 8.07 10.20
N ARG A 521 -1.69 7.73 10.65
CA ARG A 521 -2.62 8.70 11.22
C ARG A 521 -2.90 8.38 12.69
N GLY A 522 -2.49 9.28 13.58
CA GLY A 522 -3.02 9.44 14.91
C GLY A 522 -2.90 8.24 15.85
N TYR A 523 -3.87 8.16 16.71
CA TYR A 523 -4.01 7.23 17.82
C TYR A 523 -5.41 6.64 17.80
N TYR A 524 -5.62 5.54 18.54
CA TYR A 524 -6.97 5.10 18.85
C TYR A 524 -7.29 5.29 20.33
N MET A 525 -8.59 5.37 20.61
CA MET A 525 -9.20 4.91 21.84
C MET A 525 -9.98 3.66 21.52
N THR A 526 -9.67 2.55 22.15
CA THR A 526 -10.31 1.27 21.83
C THR A 526 -10.57 0.41 23.07
N ASN A 527 -11.73 -0.25 23.07
CA ASN A 527 -12.05 -1.36 23.98
C ASN A 527 -11.62 -2.72 23.38
N CYS A 528 -11.20 -2.78 22.14
CA CYS A 528 -10.66 -3.99 21.54
C CYS A 528 -9.28 -4.30 22.11
N MET A 529 -9.07 -5.54 22.56
CA MET A 529 -7.78 -6.00 23.08
C MET A 529 -6.78 -6.11 21.93
N PRO A 530 -5.67 -5.35 21.94
CA PRO A 530 -4.64 -5.45 20.89
C PRO A 530 -4.05 -6.86 20.80
N PHE A 531 -3.57 -7.22 19.61
CA PHE A 531 -2.86 -8.49 19.36
C PHE A 531 -3.69 -9.76 19.56
N THR A 532 -5.02 -9.68 19.51
CA THR A 532 -5.91 -10.85 19.66
C THR A 532 -6.54 -11.29 18.34
N SER A 533 -6.55 -10.42 17.35
CA SER A 533 -7.00 -10.70 15.97
C SER A 533 -5.83 -11.05 15.07
N PRO A 534 -6.05 -11.71 13.92
CA PRO A 534 -5.04 -11.92 12.90
C PRO A 534 -4.32 -10.62 12.52
N LEU A 535 -2.98 -10.66 12.41
CA LEU A 535 -2.20 -9.53 11.98
C LEU A 535 -2.21 -9.44 10.44
N THR A 536 -3.10 -8.64 9.91
CA THR A 536 -3.25 -8.38 8.48
C THR A 536 -2.46 -7.12 8.11
N LEU A 537 -1.27 -7.28 7.56
CA LEU A 537 -0.38 -6.15 7.26
C LEU A 537 -0.89 -5.27 6.12
N TYR A 538 -1.69 -5.80 5.21
CA TYR A 538 -2.07 -5.14 3.96
C TYR A 538 -3.50 -4.60 3.96
N GLY A 539 -4.05 -4.29 5.12
CA GLY A 539 -5.28 -3.51 5.26
C GLY A 539 -6.59 -4.29 5.39
N ASN A 540 -6.51 -5.59 5.63
CA ASN A 540 -7.68 -6.48 5.72
C ASN A 540 -8.02 -6.88 7.16
N SER A 541 -8.30 -5.93 8.06
CA SER A 541 -8.62 -6.22 9.47
C SER A 541 -9.71 -7.28 9.63
N LYS A 542 -9.42 -8.31 10.44
CA LYS A 542 -10.34 -9.39 10.78
C LYS A 542 -10.76 -9.32 12.25
N PHE A 543 -12.02 -9.67 12.55
CA PHE A 543 -12.54 -9.75 13.92
C PHE A 543 -12.52 -11.18 14.50
N LYS A 544 -12.12 -12.17 13.73
CA LYS A 544 -11.85 -13.50 14.23
C LYS A 544 -10.82 -13.42 15.36
N GLY A 545 -11.11 -14.02 16.52
CA GLY A 545 -10.24 -13.96 17.71
C GLY A 545 -10.29 -12.66 18.51
N ALA A 546 -10.90 -11.60 18.00
CA ALA A 546 -10.99 -10.32 18.69
C ALA A 546 -11.63 -10.46 20.08
N LEU A 547 -11.04 -9.79 21.06
CA LEU A 547 -11.57 -9.68 22.41
C LEU A 547 -11.94 -8.24 22.71
N VAL A 548 -13.10 -8.03 23.34
CA VAL A 548 -13.55 -6.70 23.76
C VAL A 548 -13.45 -6.61 25.28
N MET A 549 -12.88 -5.51 25.77
CA MET A 549 -12.66 -5.21 27.18
C MET A 549 -13.75 -4.28 27.71
N ASP A 550 -13.97 -4.31 29.01
CA ASP A 550 -14.91 -3.37 29.68
C ASP A 550 -14.40 -1.91 29.73
N ASN A 551 -13.08 -1.72 29.62
CA ASN A 551 -12.45 -0.41 29.66
C ASN A 551 -11.24 -0.39 28.73
N PRO A 552 -10.92 0.76 28.10
CA PRO A 552 -9.74 0.90 27.26
C PRO A 552 -8.47 0.76 28.07
N LEU A 553 -7.43 0.19 27.45
CA LEU A 553 -6.08 0.12 28.02
C LEU A 553 -5.49 1.50 28.26
N THR A 554 -4.65 1.59 29.28
CA THR A 554 -3.72 2.70 29.38
C THR A 554 -2.54 2.48 28.40
N TYR A 555 -1.91 3.56 27.99
CA TYR A 555 -0.69 3.50 27.14
C TYR A 555 0.41 2.63 27.75
N SER A 556 0.58 2.68 29.07
CA SER A 556 1.58 1.85 29.78
C SER A 556 1.26 0.35 29.76
N GLU A 557 -0.04 -0.01 29.82
CA GLU A 557 -0.48 -1.40 29.66
C GLU A 557 -0.27 -1.86 28.23
N TYR A 558 -0.62 -1.02 27.25
CA TYR A 558 -0.35 -1.28 25.84
C TYR A 558 1.15 -1.51 25.58
N GLN A 559 2.03 -0.60 26.03
CA GLN A 559 3.48 -0.76 25.87
C GLN A 559 4.02 -2.08 26.44
N THR A 560 3.43 -2.54 27.55
CA THR A 560 3.83 -3.82 28.17
C THR A 560 3.41 -5.00 27.31
N LEU A 561 2.21 -4.95 26.74
CA LEU A 561 1.69 -5.97 25.83
C LEU A 561 2.46 -5.96 24.50
N ASP A 562 2.70 -4.78 23.93
CA ASP A 562 3.43 -4.59 22.69
C ASP A 562 4.84 -5.15 22.76
N ALA A 563 5.58 -4.83 23.82
CA ALA A 563 6.93 -5.37 24.04
C ALA A 563 6.97 -6.90 24.14
N ALA A 564 5.96 -7.50 24.79
CA ALA A 564 5.86 -8.95 24.91
C ALA A 564 5.45 -9.58 23.55
N TYR A 565 4.55 -8.93 22.83
CA TYR A 565 4.08 -9.35 21.53
C TYR A 565 5.21 -9.31 20.47
N GLU A 566 6.00 -8.25 20.41
CA GLU A 566 7.11 -8.12 19.45
C GLU A 566 8.17 -9.22 19.63
N ILE A 567 8.45 -9.61 20.88
CA ILE A 567 9.35 -10.74 21.18
C ILE A 567 8.75 -12.04 20.63
N ALA A 568 7.47 -12.31 20.93
CA ALA A 568 6.80 -13.52 20.49
C ALA A 568 6.65 -13.59 18.97
N ARG A 569 6.34 -12.44 18.33
CA ARG A 569 6.27 -12.29 16.87
C ARG A 569 7.62 -12.59 16.21
N THR A 570 8.71 -12.01 16.72
CA THR A 570 10.05 -12.27 16.21
C THR A 570 10.39 -13.77 16.27
N ASP A 571 10.00 -14.47 17.33
CA ASP A 571 10.22 -15.90 17.47
C ASP A 571 9.31 -16.74 16.55
N ALA A 572 8.07 -16.30 16.32
CA ALA A 572 7.14 -16.96 15.40
C ALA A 572 7.64 -16.85 13.94
N LEU A 573 8.08 -15.67 13.51
CA LEU A 573 8.59 -15.42 12.16
C LEU A 573 9.87 -16.20 11.80
N LYS A 574 10.68 -16.61 12.79
CA LYS A 574 11.87 -17.46 12.57
C LYS A 574 11.56 -18.94 12.28
N ASN A 575 10.34 -19.37 12.46
CA ASN A 575 9.92 -20.76 12.32
C ASN A 575 8.96 -20.98 11.14
N THR A 576 8.93 -20.06 10.21
CA THR A 576 8.14 -20.15 8.97
C THR A 576 8.97 -20.81 7.88
N ASP A 577 9.17 -22.16 7.97
CA ASP A 577 9.73 -22.99 6.90
C ASP A 577 8.62 -23.48 5.97
#